data_3c2b26fc4df9958ee5085df5b3ac65a6
#
_entry.id   3c2b26fc4df9958ee5085df5b3ac65a6
#
_cell.length_a   1.000
_cell.length_b   1.000
_cell.length_c   1.000
_cell.angle_alpha   90.00
_cell.angle_beta   90.00
_cell.angle_gamma   90.00
#
_symmetry.space_group_name_H-M   'P 1'
#
loop_
_entity.id
_entity.type
_entity.pdbx_description
1 polymer ?
#
loop_
_entity_poly.entity_id
_entity_poly.type
_entity_poly.pdbx_seq_one_letter_code
_entity_poly.pdbx_strand_id
1 'polypeptide(L)'
;DTLVVMDESHIGVSQIGGMSRGDRARKETLVDFGWRLPSALDNRPLTFEEWKAKDLQRIYVSATPADYELEHSSGVVVEQVIRPTGLLDPEIEIRPASGQVDDLLEEVRKVVESGNRVLITTLTKRMSEELSEYYADLGVGIRYLHSDIKVIERMELIRELREGVFDVLVG
;
A
#
# COMPACT_ATOMS: atom_id res chain seq x y z
N ASP A 1 -1.11 11.94 -30.92
CA ASP A 1 -2.29 11.78 -30.04
C ASP A 1 -1.97 10.73 -28.96
N THR A 2 -2.04 11.13 -27.71
CA THR A 2 -1.75 10.24 -26.57
C THR A 2 -2.89 10.35 -25.55
N LEU A 3 -3.44 9.20 -25.17
CA LEU A 3 -4.37 9.08 -24.05
C LEU A 3 -3.63 8.56 -22.85
N VAL A 4 -3.76 9.25 -21.72
CA VAL A 4 -3.20 8.82 -20.42
C VAL A 4 -4.35 8.32 -19.55
N VAL A 5 -4.29 7.06 -19.14
CA VAL A 5 -5.19 6.49 -18.15
C VAL A 5 -4.40 6.34 -16.85
N MET A 6 -4.85 7.00 -15.80
CA MET A 6 -4.18 7.01 -14.51
C MET A 6 -5.04 6.26 -13.50
N ASP A 7 -4.62 5.05 -13.17
CA ASP A 7 -5.24 4.24 -12.12
C ASP A 7 -4.78 4.71 -10.73
N GLU A 8 -5.62 4.55 -9.73
CA GLU A 8 -5.40 5.09 -8.36
C GLU A 8 -4.95 6.56 -8.37
N SER A 9 -5.63 7.36 -9.17
CA SER A 9 -5.22 8.73 -9.50
C SER A 9 -5.10 9.64 -8.28
N HIS A 10 -5.91 9.43 -7.25
CA HIS A 10 -5.85 10.17 -5.98
C HIS A 10 -4.47 10.06 -5.29
N ILE A 11 -3.74 8.96 -5.53
CA ILE A 11 -2.35 8.78 -5.08
C ILE A 11 -1.38 9.19 -6.19
N GLY A 12 -1.62 8.74 -7.43
CA GLY A 12 -0.74 8.94 -8.57
C GLY A 12 -0.46 10.42 -8.87
N VAL A 13 -1.47 11.27 -8.83
CA VAL A 13 -1.32 12.72 -9.05
C VAL A 13 -0.41 13.36 -8.00
N SER A 14 -0.62 13.04 -6.72
CA SER A 14 0.19 13.57 -5.63
C SER A 14 1.64 13.07 -5.68
N GLN A 15 1.86 11.83 -6.10
CA GLN A 15 3.20 11.27 -6.32
C GLN A 15 3.94 12.01 -7.44
N ILE A 16 3.29 12.26 -8.58
CA ILE A 16 3.88 13.06 -9.67
C ILE A 16 4.24 14.46 -9.14
N GLY A 17 3.37 15.07 -8.35
CA GLY A 17 3.63 16.37 -7.71
C GLY A 17 4.86 16.39 -6.81
N GLY A 18 5.16 15.28 -6.14
CA GLY A 18 6.31 15.12 -5.23
C GLY A 18 7.64 14.76 -5.91
N MET A 19 7.61 14.15 -7.10
CA MET A 19 8.79 13.54 -7.74
C MET A 19 9.94 14.52 -7.93
N SER A 20 9.70 15.66 -8.57
CA SER A 20 10.73 16.66 -8.89
C SER A 20 11.35 17.26 -7.61
N ARG A 21 10.53 17.58 -6.63
CA ARG A 21 11.00 18.16 -5.35
C ARG A 21 11.82 17.16 -4.54
N GLY A 22 11.38 15.93 -4.45
CA GLY A 22 12.09 14.87 -3.74
C GLY A 22 13.43 14.51 -4.40
N ASP A 23 13.47 14.43 -5.74
CA ASP A 23 14.71 14.21 -6.49
C ASP A 23 15.70 15.35 -6.28
N ARG A 24 15.23 16.60 -6.36
CA ARG A 24 16.05 17.78 -6.16
C ARG A 24 16.66 17.84 -4.76
N ALA A 25 15.86 17.69 -3.71
CA ALA A 25 16.33 17.74 -2.33
C ALA A 25 17.40 16.69 -2.06
N ARG A 26 17.21 15.47 -2.54
CA ARG A 26 18.21 14.40 -2.43
C ARG A 26 19.50 14.75 -3.16
N LYS A 27 19.42 15.28 -4.38
CA LYS A 27 20.61 15.61 -5.19
C LYS A 27 21.36 16.81 -4.63
N GLU A 28 20.67 17.83 -4.15
CA GLU A 28 21.31 18.98 -3.48
C GLU A 28 22.16 18.50 -2.30
N THR A 29 21.60 17.66 -1.44
CA THR A 29 22.38 17.07 -0.34
C THR A 29 23.60 16.31 -0.83
N LEU A 30 23.49 15.49 -1.87
CA LEU A 30 24.61 14.71 -2.40
C LEU A 30 25.69 15.58 -3.06
N VAL A 31 25.30 16.70 -3.67
CA VAL A 31 26.25 17.67 -4.25
C VAL A 31 26.95 18.45 -3.14
N ASP A 32 26.22 18.93 -2.13
CA ASP A 32 26.75 19.70 -1.01
C ASP A 32 27.81 18.92 -0.20
N PHE A 33 27.59 17.61 -0.07
CA PHE A 33 28.56 16.72 0.60
C PHE A 33 29.62 16.11 -0.36
N GLY A 34 29.68 16.54 -1.61
CA GLY A 34 30.68 16.09 -2.58
C GLY A 34 30.50 14.66 -3.12
N TRP A 35 29.37 14.02 -2.86
CA TRP A 35 29.06 12.69 -3.38
C TRP A 35 28.61 12.69 -4.85
N ARG A 36 28.16 13.84 -5.36
CA ARG A 36 27.79 14.05 -6.76
C ARG A 36 28.31 15.39 -7.27
N LEU A 37 28.50 15.46 -8.58
CA LEU A 37 28.82 16.71 -9.26
C LEU A 37 27.57 17.62 -9.35
N PRO A 38 27.73 18.96 -9.42
CA PRO A 38 26.62 19.90 -9.60
C PRO A 38 25.72 19.58 -10.79
N SER A 39 26.29 19.04 -11.88
CA SER A 39 25.55 18.60 -13.08
C SER A 39 24.53 17.47 -12.82
N ALA A 40 24.58 16.83 -11.66
CA ALA A 40 23.52 15.87 -11.28
C ALA A 40 22.13 16.50 -11.19
N LEU A 41 22.06 17.82 -10.98
CA LEU A 41 20.82 18.57 -10.91
C LEU A 41 20.15 18.78 -12.29
N ASP A 42 20.92 18.63 -13.38
CA ASP A 42 20.40 18.82 -14.75
C ASP A 42 19.50 17.67 -15.20
N ASN A 43 19.77 16.46 -14.72
CA ASN A 43 18.93 15.28 -14.98
C ASN A 43 17.85 15.16 -13.90
N ARG A 44 16.64 15.57 -14.21
CA ARG A 44 15.51 15.59 -13.26
C ARG A 44 14.20 15.09 -13.89
N PRO A 45 13.27 14.56 -13.10
CA PRO A 45 11.91 14.33 -13.57
C PRO A 45 11.22 15.64 -13.90
N LEU A 46 10.11 15.56 -14.65
CA LEU A 46 9.24 16.70 -14.90
C LEU A 46 8.76 17.31 -13.57
N THR A 47 8.64 18.62 -13.57
CA THR A 47 7.87 19.27 -12.50
C THR A 47 6.37 19.02 -12.71
N PHE A 48 5.58 19.23 -11.67
CA PHE A 48 4.14 19.07 -11.77
C PHE A 48 3.51 20.01 -12.80
N GLU A 49 4.00 21.25 -12.86
CA GLU A 49 3.53 22.23 -13.84
C GLU A 49 3.89 21.84 -15.29
N GLU A 50 5.09 21.31 -15.52
CA GLU A 50 5.47 20.79 -16.84
C GLU A 50 4.61 19.57 -17.23
N TRP A 51 4.26 18.73 -16.27
CA TRP A 51 3.36 17.61 -16.50
C TRP A 51 1.94 18.09 -16.84
N LYS A 52 1.42 19.06 -16.11
CA LYS A 52 0.12 19.68 -16.36
C LYS A 52 0.05 20.36 -17.73
N ALA A 53 1.12 21.05 -18.10
CA ALA A 53 1.22 21.79 -19.35
C ALA A 53 1.24 20.90 -20.61
N LYS A 54 1.44 19.60 -20.46
CA LYS A 54 1.30 18.67 -21.59
C LYS A 54 -0.17 18.58 -22.00
N ASP A 55 -0.43 18.93 -23.27
CA ASP A 55 -1.76 18.82 -23.86
C ASP A 55 -2.09 17.35 -24.19
N LEU A 56 -2.52 16.62 -23.17
CA LEU A 56 -2.86 15.21 -23.24
C LEU A 56 -4.28 14.98 -22.75
N GLN A 57 -5.00 14.10 -23.44
CA GLN A 57 -6.25 13.58 -22.92
C GLN A 57 -5.95 12.69 -21.71
N ARG A 58 -6.68 12.88 -20.60
CA ARG A 58 -6.48 12.14 -19.37
C ARG A 58 -7.79 11.55 -18.86
N ILE A 59 -7.73 10.29 -18.47
CA ILE A 59 -8.78 9.60 -17.72
C ILE A 59 -8.21 9.26 -16.35
N TYR A 60 -8.86 9.76 -15.31
CA TYR A 60 -8.53 9.44 -13.92
C TYR A 60 -9.45 8.35 -13.44
N VAL A 61 -8.87 7.28 -12.90
CA VAL A 61 -9.59 6.13 -12.33
C VAL A 61 -9.26 6.05 -10.85
N SER A 62 -10.27 6.03 -10.01
CA SER A 62 -10.11 5.94 -8.56
C SER A 62 -11.39 5.47 -7.90
N ALA A 63 -11.29 4.66 -6.86
CA ALA A 63 -12.41 4.36 -5.97
C ALA A 63 -12.76 5.55 -5.06
N THR A 64 -11.78 6.42 -4.78
CA THR A 64 -11.88 7.58 -3.90
C THR A 64 -11.21 8.79 -4.54
N PRO A 65 -11.80 9.38 -5.61
CA PRO A 65 -11.20 10.53 -6.28
C PRO A 65 -11.01 11.69 -5.31
N ALA A 66 -9.91 12.44 -5.49
CA ALA A 66 -9.58 13.62 -4.71
C ALA A 66 -10.03 14.91 -5.43
N ASP A 67 -9.89 16.04 -4.75
CA ASP A 67 -10.32 17.35 -5.27
C ASP A 67 -9.69 17.68 -6.63
N TYR A 68 -8.43 17.28 -6.83
CA TYR A 68 -7.72 17.53 -8.10
C TYR A 68 -8.45 16.91 -9.30
N GLU A 69 -8.86 15.65 -9.21
CA GLU A 69 -9.55 14.96 -10.29
C GLU A 69 -10.94 15.57 -10.54
N LEU A 70 -11.66 15.87 -9.46
CA LEU A 70 -13.00 16.45 -9.54
C LEU A 70 -12.97 17.85 -10.19
N GLU A 71 -12.00 18.68 -9.83
CA GLU A 71 -11.82 20.02 -10.42
C GLU A 71 -11.43 19.93 -11.91
N HIS A 72 -10.49 19.03 -12.26
CA HIS A 72 -9.95 18.94 -13.64
C HIS A 72 -10.87 18.16 -14.59
N SER A 73 -11.80 17.37 -14.07
CA SER A 73 -12.86 16.74 -14.87
C SER A 73 -14.09 17.63 -15.04
N SER A 74 -14.08 18.86 -14.52
CA SER A 74 -15.23 19.76 -14.51
C SER A 74 -16.48 19.14 -13.92
N GLY A 75 -16.32 18.24 -12.95
CA GLY A 75 -17.38 17.51 -12.30
C GLY A 75 -18.00 16.38 -13.14
N VAL A 76 -17.42 16.05 -14.29
CA VAL A 76 -17.85 14.90 -15.09
C VAL A 76 -17.28 13.64 -14.47
N VAL A 77 -18.14 12.84 -13.82
CA VAL A 77 -17.79 11.58 -13.19
C VAL A 77 -18.62 10.46 -13.80
N VAL A 78 -17.95 9.37 -14.16
CA VAL A 78 -18.61 8.14 -14.60
C VAL A 78 -18.44 7.11 -13.49
N GLU A 79 -19.54 6.74 -12.88
CA GLU A 79 -19.55 5.74 -11.82
C GLU A 79 -19.71 4.32 -12.40
N GLN A 80 -18.83 3.43 -11.95
CA GLN A 80 -18.92 2.01 -12.25
C GLN A 80 -19.04 1.23 -10.94
N VAL A 81 -20.26 1.02 -10.49
CA VAL A 81 -20.56 0.28 -9.27
C VAL A 81 -21.05 -1.12 -9.65
N ILE A 82 -20.11 -2.04 -9.84
CA ILE A 82 -20.39 -3.43 -10.22
C ILE A 82 -19.76 -4.36 -9.20
N ARG A 83 -20.57 -5.25 -8.63
CA ARG A 83 -20.10 -6.34 -7.76
C ARG A 83 -20.51 -7.69 -8.37
N PRO A 84 -19.76 -8.19 -9.36
CA PRO A 84 -20.16 -9.37 -10.13
C PRO A 84 -20.14 -10.66 -9.31
N THR A 85 -19.39 -10.70 -8.19
CA THR A 85 -19.27 -11.89 -7.33
C THR A 85 -20.50 -12.13 -6.48
N GLY A 86 -21.38 -11.13 -6.26
CA GLY A 86 -22.49 -11.21 -5.32
C GLY A 86 -22.09 -11.34 -3.85
N LEU A 87 -20.79 -11.31 -3.55
CA LEU A 87 -20.29 -11.34 -2.17
C LEU A 87 -20.46 -9.97 -1.50
N LEU A 88 -20.96 -9.97 -0.29
CA LEU A 88 -21.05 -8.77 0.53
C LEU A 88 -19.66 -8.34 1.03
N ASP A 89 -19.53 -7.06 1.37
CA ASP A 89 -18.36 -6.59 2.10
C ASP A 89 -18.29 -7.30 3.46
N PRO A 90 -17.08 -7.53 3.99
CA PRO A 90 -16.94 -8.09 5.31
C PRO A 90 -17.53 -7.16 6.37
N GLU A 91 -18.04 -7.72 7.44
CA GLU A 91 -18.47 -6.95 8.60
C GLU A 91 -17.22 -6.32 9.25
N ILE A 92 -17.31 -5.03 9.57
CA ILE A 92 -16.19 -4.26 10.14
C ILE A 92 -16.52 -3.89 11.58
N GLU A 93 -15.66 -4.29 12.50
CA GLU A 93 -15.71 -3.89 13.89
C GLU A 93 -14.54 -2.96 14.22
N ILE A 94 -14.83 -1.81 14.82
CA ILE A 94 -13.81 -0.85 15.27
C ILE A 94 -13.63 -1.00 16.78
N ARG A 95 -12.40 -1.25 17.22
CA ARG A 95 -12.05 -1.43 18.62
C ARG A 95 -11.00 -0.42 19.08
N PRO A 96 -10.90 -0.12 20.40
CA PRO A 96 -9.88 0.75 20.95
C PRO A 96 -8.46 0.22 20.69
N ALA A 97 -7.50 1.13 20.41
CA ALA A 97 -6.11 0.76 20.22
C ALA A 97 -5.41 0.32 21.53
N SER A 98 -5.93 0.75 22.68
CA SER A 98 -5.37 0.34 23.98
C SER A 98 -5.65 -1.14 24.24
N GLY A 99 -4.58 -1.93 24.48
CA GLY A 99 -4.68 -3.37 24.66
C GLY A 99 -4.94 -4.18 23.39
N GLN A 100 -4.80 -3.54 22.20
CA GLN A 100 -5.13 -4.16 20.91
C GLN A 100 -4.38 -5.46 20.64
N VAL A 101 -3.17 -5.64 21.15
CA VAL A 101 -2.36 -6.84 20.92
C VAL A 101 -2.97 -8.06 21.62
N ASP A 102 -3.40 -7.89 22.85
CA ASP A 102 -4.02 -8.98 23.63
C ASP A 102 -5.44 -9.27 23.12
N ASP A 103 -6.21 -8.24 22.81
CA ASP A 103 -7.55 -8.36 22.21
C ASP A 103 -7.49 -9.08 20.86
N LEU A 104 -6.53 -8.71 19.99
CA LEU A 104 -6.30 -9.40 18.73
C LEU A 104 -5.91 -10.87 18.93
N LEU A 105 -5.08 -11.19 19.93
CA LEU A 105 -4.69 -12.57 20.23
C LEU A 105 -5.90 -13.44 20.58
N GLU A 106 -6.84 -12.89 21.36
CA GLU A 106 -8.07 -13.61 21.70
C GLU A 106 -8.92 -13.90 20.45
N GLU A 107 -9.07 -12.92 19.56
CA GLU A 107 -9.80 -13.11 18.32
C GLU A 107 -9.09 -14.11 17.38
N VAL A 108 -7.77 -14.03 17.27
CA VAL A 108 -6.97 -14.99 16.50
C VAL A 108 -7.24 -16.42 17.00
N ARG A 109 -7.21 -16.66 18.30
CA ARG A 109 -7.48 -17.99 18.88
C ARG A 109 -8.88 -18.51 18.54
N LYS A 110 -9.90 -17.67 18.65
CA LYS A 110 -11.29 -18.04 18.29
C LYS A 110 -11.42 -18.44 16.82
N VAL A 111 -10.79 -17.67 15.93
CA VAL A 111 -10.83 -17.93 14.49
C VAL A 111 -10.08 -19.21 14.13
N VAL A 112 -8.90 -19.41 14.70
CA VAL A 112 -8.07 -20.61 14.48
C VAL A 112 -8.78 -21.86 15.02
N GLU A 113 -9.37 -21.81 16.22
CA GLU A 113 -10.18 -22.91 16.79
C GLU A 113 -11.37 -23.29 15.89
N SER A 114 -11.92 -22.35 15.15
CA SER A 114 -12.98 -22.62 14.14
C SER A 114 -12.45 -23.21 12.84
N GLY A 115 -11.14 -23.44 12.71
CA GLY A 115 -10.49 -23.98 11.51
C GLY A 115 -10.26 -22.97 10.41
N ASN A 116 -10.43 -21.69 10.68
CA ASN A 116 -10.21 -20.60 9.73
C ASN A 116 -8.80 -19.98 9.86
N ARG A 117 -8.47 -19.07 8.93
CA ARG A 117 -7.17 -18.38 8.86
C ARG A 117 -7.32 -16.90 9.12
N VAL A 118 -6.27 -16.27 9.63
CA VAL A 118 -6.25 -14.84 9.97
C VAL A 118 -5.19 -14.11 9.15
N LEU A 119 -5.57 -12.96 8.60
CA LEU A 119 -4.63 -12.00 8.00
C LEU A 119 -4.56 -10.77 8.90
N ILE A 120 -3.37 -10.37 9.27
CA ILE A 120 -3.11 -9.18 10.08
C ILE A 120 -2.31 -8.19 9.25
N THR A 121 -2.74 -6.93 9.21
CA THR A 121 -1.99 -5.85 8.55
C THR A 121 -1.43 -4.92 9.60
N THR A 122 -0.15 -4.59 9.48
CA THR A 122 0.57 -3.67 10.37
C THR A 122 1.06 -2.43 9.62
N LEU A 123 1.39 -1.37 10.36
CA LEU A 123 1.88 -0.13 9.77
C LEU A 123 3.35 -0.18 9.33
N THR A 124 4.14 -1.10 9.90
CA THR A 124 5.59 -1.19 9.64
C THR A 124 6.06 -2.64 9.59
N LYS A 125 7.10 -2.92 8.81
CA LYS A 125 7.77 -4.22 8.75
C LYS A 125 8.20 -4.70 10.14
N ARG A 126 8.83 -3.81 10.91
CA ARG A 126 9.28 -4.11 12.27
C ARG A 126 8.14 -4.58 13.17
N MET A 127 6.98 -3.91 13.08
CA MET A 127 5.81 -4.31 13.84
C MET A 127 5.29 -5.69 13.43
N SER A 128 5.35 -6.03 12.12
CA SER A 128 4.96 -7.37 11.67
C SER A 128 5.89 -8.47 12.19
N GLU A 129 7.19 -8.20 12.24
CA GLU A 129 8.20 -9.12 12.78
C GLU A 129 8.02 -9.30 14.29
N GLU A 130 7.97 -8.20 15.06
CA GLU A 130 7.82 -8.21 16.52
C GLU A 130 6.50 -8.89 16.96
N LEU A 131 5.39 -8.60 16.26
CA LEU A 131 4.10 -9.23 16.54
C LEU A 131 4.12 -10.74 16.24
N SER A 132 4.78 -11.12 15.14
CA SER A 132 4.93 -12.53 14.75
C SER A 132 5.74 -13.31 15.77
N GLU A 133 6.86 -12.77 16.26
CA GLU A 133 7.66 -13.39 17.32
C GLU A 133 6.86 -13.54 18.61
N TYR A 134 6.20 -12.47 19.05
CA TYR A 134 5.40 -12.49 20.27
C TYR A 134 4.29 -13.54 20.23
N TYR A 135 3.53 -13.64 19.13
CA TYR A 135 2.46 -14.63 19.02
C TYR A 135 2.99 -16.06 18.84
N ALA A 136 4.12 -16.23 18.18
CA ALA A 136 4.78 -17.54 18.08
C ALA A 136 5.21 -18.08 19.46
N ASP A 137 5.74 -17.21 20.33
CA ASP A 137 6.10 -17.55 21.70
C ASP A 137 4.88 -17.95 22.54
N LEU A 138 3.69 -17.46 22.17
CA LEU A 138 2.42 -17.83 22.77
C LEU A 138 1.75 -19.06 22.12
N GLY A 139 2.46 -19.74 21.22
CA GLY A 139 2.05 -21.00 20.59
C GLY A 139 1.11 -20.84 19.39
N VAL A 140 1.00 -19.64 18.81
CA VAL A 140 0.22 -19.40 17.58
C VAL A 140 1.04 -19.80 16.36
N GLY A 141 0.46 -20.55 15.43
CA GLY A 141 1.05 -20.85 14.12
C GLY A 141 1.03 -19.62 13.22
N ILE A 142 2.07 -18.80 13.29
CA ILE A 142 2.13 -17.48 12.63
C ILE A 142 3.37 -17.32 11.76
N ARG A 143 3.25 -16.56 10.66
CA ARG A 143 4.33 -16.11 9.78
C ARG A 143 4.13 -14.66 9.42
N TYR A 144 5.20 -13.96 9.03
CA TYR A 144 5.11 -12.60 8.50
C TYR A 144 5.46 -12.54 7.01
N LEU A 145 4.93 -11.52 6.33
CA LEU A 145 5.11 -11.28 4.91
C LEU A 145 5.22 -9.78 4.63
N HIS A 146 6.40 -9.30 4.27
CA HIS A 146 6.63 -7.92 3.86
C HIS A 146 7.46 -7.79 2.58
N SER A 147 7.76 -6.58 2.13
CA SER A 147 8.36 -6.31 0.82
C SER A 147 9.77 -6.87 0.63
N ASP A 148 10.51 -7.20 1.71
CA ASP A 148 11.88 -7.72 1.61
C ASP A 148 11.91 -9.25 1.39
N ILE A 149 10.77 -9.93 1.53
CA ILE A 149 10.65 -11.36 1.27
C ILE A 149 10.65 -11.61 -0.23
N LYS A 150 11.47 -12.57 -0.67
CA LYS A 150 11.63 -12.92 -2.08
C LYS A 150 10.33 -13.49 -2.66
N VAL A 151 10.14 -13.32 -3.96
CA VAL A 151 8.91 -13.73 -4.66
C VAL A 151 8.60 -15.22 -4.47
N ILE A 152 9.60 -16.10 -4.56
CA ILE A 152 9.40 -17.54 -4.41
C ILE A 152 8.93 -17.87 -2.98
N GLU A 153 9.61 -17.34 -1.99
CA GLU A 153 9.26 -17.53 -0.57
C GLU A 153 7.85 -16.98 -0.26
N ARG A 154 7.47 -15.84 -0.86
CA ARG A 154 6.11 -15.29 -0.75
C ARG A 154 5.06 -16.27 -1.28
N MET A 155 5.33 -16.91 -2.43
CA MET A 155 4.42 -17.90 -3.01
C MET A 155 4.27 -19.13 -2.09
N GLU A 156 5.38 -19.57 -1.49
CA GLU A 156 5.38 -20.68 -0.53
C GLU A 156 4.58 -20.35 0.71
N LEU A 157 4.80 -19.18 1.32
CA LEU A 157 4.04 -18.72 2.50
C LEU A 157 2.53 -18.68 2.23
N ILE A 158 2.11 -18.15 1.08
CA ILE A 158 0.69 -18.11 0.73
C ILE A 158 0.12 -19.51 0.52
N ARG A 159 0.88 -20.43 -0.08
CA ARG A 159 0.47 -21.81 -0.24
C ARG A 159 0.34 -22.50 1.11
N GLU A 160 1.35 -22.40 1.97
CA GLU A 160 1.37 -22.99 3.31
C GLU A 160 0.21 -22.50 4.18
N LEU A 161 -0.14 -21.20 4.10
CA LEU A 161 -1.33 -20.66 4.77
C LEU A 161 -2.61 -21.34 4.28
N ARG A 162 -2.77 -21.54 2.98
CA ARG A 162 -3.93 -22.21 2.39
C ARG A 162 -4.01 -23.69 2.76
N GLU A 163 -2.87 -24.34 2.83
CA GLU A 163 -2.76 -25.75 3.21
C GLU A 163 -2.88 -25.96 4.73
N GLY A 164 -2.84 -24.90 5.53
CA GLY A 164 -2.97 -24.95 6.98
C GLY A 164 -1.72 -25.38 7.72
N VAL A 165 -0.55 -25.15 7.12
CA VAL A 165 0.75 -25.38 7.80
C VAL A 165 0.92 -24.39 8.96
N PHE A 166 0.36 -23.21 8.81
CA PHE A 166 0.21 -22.21 9.87
C PHE A 166 -1.13 -21.47 9.70
N ASP A 167 -1.54 -20.70 10.70
CA ASP A 167 -2.91 -20.16 10.78
C ASP A 167 -3.00 -18.66 10.57
N VAL A 168 -1.92 -17.93 10.82
CA VAL A 168 -1.90 -16.46 10.84
C VAL A 168 -0.79 -15.93 9.95
N LEU A 169 -1.13 -15.01 9.06
CA LEU A 169 -0.16 -14.27 8.24
C LEU A 169 -0.22 -12.79 8.59
N VAL A 170 0.94 -12.19 8.92
CA VAL A 170 1.10 -10.78 9.29
C VAL A 170 1.85 -10.03 8.19
N GLY A 171 1.38 -8.83 7.79
CA GLY A 171 2.03 -8.02 6.78
C GLY A 171 1.84 -6.53 6.91
#